data_fab33d92ba21a43823cc7ff9ac92195e
#
_entry.id   fab33d92ba21a43823cc7ff9ac92195e
#
_cell.length_a   1.000
_cell.length_b   1.000
_cell.length_c   1.000
_cell.angle_alpha   90.00
_cell.angle_beta   90.00
_cell.angle_gamma   90.00
#
_symmetry.space_group_name_H-M   'P 1'
#
loop_
_entity.id
_entity.type
_entity.pdbx_description
1 polymer ?
#
loop_
_entity_poly.entity_id
_entity_poly.type
_entity_poly.pdbx_seq_one_letter_code
_entity_poly.pdbx_strand_id
1 'polypeptide(L)'
;MSPKTFTERDFPIHDATTAPAQAIEPLNWYHENFGVVPNLAGVLAESPALLVSYWQLQNNLLAHSTLTRQEINIVQTAVAHANACQYCVAGHTAFGKMEFFNNTDEQLNAVRQDKAFNDPKLEALRDFTLLVLRNQGRMATSQLNTFLDAGFTRAQALDVIACIAAKVMSNYANQLALTPIDDAFAPLANGLPYREERTVKTGTHEAA
;
A
#
# COMPACT_ATOMS: atom_id res chain seq x y z
N MET A 1 -11.81 -26.11 -15.57
CA MET A 1 -11.05 -25.59 -14.40
C MET A 1 -9.87 -24.86 -14.98
N SER A 2 -9.80 -23.55 -14.81
CA SER A 2 -8.59 -22.79 -15.14
C SER A 2 -7.43 -23.31 -14.29
N PRO A 3 -6.21 -23.41 -14.83
CA PRO A 3 -5.07 -23.84 -14.03
C PRO A 3 -4.89 -22.87 -12.87
N LYS A 4 -4.73 -23.38 -11.66
CA LYS A 4 -4.39 -22.57 -10.49
C LYS A 4 -3.07 -21.85 -10.80
N THR A 5 -3.09 -20.53 -10.76
CA THR A 5 -1.87 -19.74 -10.87
C THR A 5 -1.25 -19.63 -9.46
N PHE A 6 0.04 -19.85 -9.36
CA PHE A 6 0.78 -19.79 -8.10
C PHE A 6 1.88 -18.74 -8.21
N THR A 7 2.29 -18.19 -7.08
CA THR A 7 3.50 -17.37 -6.95
C THR A 7 4.74 -18.26 -6.95
N GLU A 8 5.93 -17.65 -7.04
CA GLU A 8 7.22 -18.38 -6.95
C GLU A 8 7.42 -19.11 -5.62
N ARG A 9 6.68 -18.74 -4.57
CA ARG A 9 6.69 -19.38 -3.25
C ARG A 9 5.44 -20.21 -2.98
N ASP A 10 4.80 -20.72 -4.03
CA ASP A 10 3.66 -21.64 -3.97
C ASP A 10 2.41 -21.09 -3.26
N PHE A 11 2.29 -19.77 -3.10
CA PHE A 11 1.02 -19.19 -2.67
C PHE A 11 0.04 -19.21 -3.83
N PRO A 12 -1.19 -19.74 -3.65
CA PRO A 12 -2.20 -19.71 -4.69
C PRO A 12 -2.66 -18.27 -4.96
N ILE A 13 -2.91 -17.96 -6.22
CA ILE A 13 -3.57 -16.73 -6.63
C ILE A 13 -5.02 -17.11 -6.92
N HIS A 14 -5.89 -16.86 -5.97
CA HIS A 14 -7.29 -17.21 -6.05
C HIS A 14 -8.09 -16.25 -6.94
N ASP A 15 -9.11 -16.80 -7.55
CA ASP A 15 -10.26 -16.08 -8.10
C ASP A 15 -11.53 -16.44 -7.29
N ALA A 16 -12.69 -15.89 -7.67
CA ALA A 16 -13.95 -16.15 -6.98
C ALA A 16 -14.40 -17.63 -7.06
N THR A 17 -13.81 -18.44 -7.94
CA THR A 17 -14.16 -19.86 -8.11
C THR A 17 -13.28 -20.79 -7.26
N THR A 18 -12.12 -20.33 -6.84
CA THR A 18 -11.11 -21.12 -6.11
C THR A 18 -10.90 -20.64 -4.67
N ALA A 19 -11.37 -19.44 -4.34
CA ALA A 19 -11.19 -18.84 -3.03
C ALA A 19 -12.07 -19.48 -1.95
N PRO A 20 -11.64 -19.45 -0.69
CA PRO A 20 -12.53 -19.73 0.45
C PRO A 20 -13.78 -18.84 0.43
N ALA A 21 -14.91 -19.37 0.88
CA ALA A 21 -16.22 -18.69 0.78
C ALA A 21 -16.23 -17.25 1.33
N GLN A 22 -15.53 -17.01 2.44
CA GLN A 22 -15.46 -15.70 3.09
C GLN A 22 -14.63 -14.66 2.30
N ALA A 23 -13.81 -15.11 1.35
CA ALA A 23 -12.98 -14.23 0.50
C ALA A 23 -13.69 -13.84 -0.82
N ILE A 24 -14.81 -14.46 -1.17
CA ILE A 24 -15.50 -14.25 -2.46
C ILE A 24 -16.03 -12.82 -2.58
N GLU A 25 -16.67 -12.29 -1.55
CA GLU A 25 -17.23 -10.93 -1.57
C GLU A 25 -16.16 -9.86 -1.87
N PRO A 26 -15.02 -9.80 -1.17
CA PRO A 26 -13.95 -8.88 -1.52
C PRO A 26 -13.40 -9.07 -2.92
N LEU A 27 -13.23 -10.30 -3.41
CA LEU A 27 -12.73 -10.55 -4.76
C LEU A 27 -13.70 -10.05 -5.83
N ASN A 28 -15.00 -10.28 -5.65
CA ASN A 28 -16.04 -9.75 -6.53
C ASN A 28 -16.05 -8.22 -6.51
N TRP A 29 -15.91 -7.61 -5.32
CA TRP A 29 -15.82 -6.16 -5.20
C TRP A 29 -14.67 -5.58 -6.02
N TYR A 30 -13.47 -6.20 -6.00
CA TYR A 30 -12.34 -5.77 -6.83
C TYR A 30 -12.69 -5.87 -8.31
N HIS A 31 -13.29 -6.98 -8.74
CA HIS A 31 -13.68 -7.14 -10.13
C HIS A 31 -14.71 -6.10 -10.58
N GLU A 32 -15.72 -5.83 -9.77
CA GLU A 32 -16.79 -4.86 -10.07
C GLU A 32 -16.27 -3.40 -10.13
N ASN A 33 -15.33 -3.04 -9.26
CA ASN A 33 -14.86 -1.65 -9.16
C ASN A 33 -13.64 -1.34 -10.02
N PHE A 34 -12.82 -2.33 -10.35
CA PHE A 34 -11.59 -2.14 -11.14
C PHE A 34 -11.55 -2.95 -12.45
N GLY A 35 -12.55 -3.77 -12.71
CA GLY A 35 -12.61 -4.64 -13.90
C GLY A 35 -11.69 -5.86 -13.84
N VAL A 36 -10.87 -5.98 -12.80
CA VAL A 36 -9.92 -7.08 -12.59
C VAL A 36 -9.81 -7.41 -11.10
N VAL A 37 -9.45 -8.64 -10.80
CA VAL A 37 -9.00 -9.02 -9.45
C VAL A 37 -7.48 -8.92 -9.43
N PRO A 38 -6.87 -7.97 -8.70
CA PRO A 38 -5.41 -7.88 -8.63
C PRO A 38 -4.81 -9.16 -8.03
N ASN A 39 -3.65 -9.58 -8.52
CA ASN A 39 -2.93 -10.76 -8.01
C ASN A 39 -2.74 -10.71 -6.48
N LEU A 40 -2.50 -9.51 -5.94
CA LEU A 40 -2.46 -9.31 -4.48
C LEU A 40 -3.74 -9.79 -3.80
N ALA A 41 -4.92 -9.41 -4.30
CA ALA A 41 -6.18 -9.81 -3.69
C ALA A 41 -6.36 -11.34 -3.78
N GLY A 42 -5.96 -11.94 -4.89
CA GLY A 42 -5.94 -13.40 -5.06
C GLY A 42 -5.03 -14.09 -4.06
N VAL A 43 -3.84 -13.55 -3.80
CA VAL A 43 -2.90 -14.08 -2.78
C VAL A 43 -3.46 -13.91 -1.36
N LEU A 44 -4.00 -12.72 -1.04
CA LEU A 44 -4.60 -12.47 0.27
C LEU A 44 -5.79 -13.38 0.56
N ALA A 45 -6.50 -13.84 -0.46
CA ALA A 45 -7.67 -14.71 -0.33
C ALA A 45 -7.34 -16.08 0.27
N GLU A 46 -6.09 -16.53 0.23
CA GLU A 46 -5.63 -17.73 0.96
C GLU A 46 -5.87 -17.59 2.47
N SER A 47 -5.85 -16.35 2.99
CA SER A 47 -6.27 -16.02 4.34
C SER A 47 -7.47 -15.07 4.31
N PRO A 48 -8.71 -15.57 4.40
CA PRO A 48 -9.89 -14.70 4.45
C PRO A 48 -9.83 -13.65 5.56
N ALA A 49 -9.22 -13.98 6.70
CA ALA A 49 -9.00 -13.01 7.77
C ALA A 49 -8.16 -11.82 7.32
N LEU A 50 -7.10 -12.06 6.51
CA LEU A 50 -6.25 -10.99 6.00
C LEU A 50 -6.94 -10.19 4.89
N LEU A 51 -7.54 -10.86 3.90
CA LEU A 51 -8.21 -10.18 2.78
C LEU A 51 -9.37 -9.33 3.27
N VAL A 52 -10.27 -9.87 4.09
CA VAL A 52 -11.44 -9.14 4.59
C VAL A 52 -11.03 -7.95 5.45
N SER A 53 -10.05 -8.12 6.35
CA SER A 53 -9.54 -7.01 7.17
C SER A 53 -8.91 -5.91 6.31
N TYR A 54 -8.10 -6.27 5.32
CA TYR A 54 -7.47 -5.33 4.39
C TYR A 54 -8.53 -4.57 3.57
N TRP A 55 -9.47 -5.29 2.98
CA TRP A 55 -10.55 -4.72 2.18
C TRP A 55 -11.44 -3.78 2.99
N GLN A 56 -11.87 -4.20 4.19
CA GLN A 56 -12.68 -3.35 5.07
C GLN A 56 -11.91 -2.11 5.54
N LEU A 57 -10.62 -2.22 5.86
CA LEU A 57 -9.81 -1.08 6.26
C LEU A 57 -9.68 -0.07 5.11
N GLN A 58 -9.46 -0.52 3.87
CA GLN A 58 -9.43 0.36 2.69
C GLN A 58 -10.77 1.06 2.47
N ASN A 59 -11.88 0.33 2.55
CA ASN A 59 -13.22 0.91 2.42
C ASN A 59 -13.52 1.94 3.53
N ASN A 60 -13.12 1.65 4.77
CA ASN A 60 -13.31 2.58 5.89
C ASN A 60 -12.48 3.85 5.71
N LEU A 61 -11.25 3.75 5.22
CA LEU A 61 -10.43 4.93 4.88
C LEU A 61 -11.13 5.79 3.82
N LEU A 62 -11.64 5.18 2.75
CA LEU A 62 -12.32 5.91 1.68
C LEU A 62 -13.66 6.52 2.10
N ALA A 63 -14.36 5.92 3.07
CA ALA A 63 -15.67 6.35 3.53
C ALA A 63 -15.63 7.37 4.67
N HIS A 64 -14.63 7.30 5.55
CA HIS A 64 -14.65 8.00 6.83
C HIS A 64 -13.45 8.92 7.07
N SER A 65 -12.33 8.74 6.34
CA SER A 65 -11.19 9.66 6.48
C SER A 65 -11.54 11.03 5.90
N THR A 66 -11.02 12.08 6.52
CA THR A 66 -11.05 13.44 5.98
C THR A 66 -9.82 13.79 5.15
N LEU A 67 -8.85 12.87 5.00
CA LEU A 67 -7.86 12.95 3.95
C LEU A 67 -8.55 12.80 2.60
N THR A 68 -8.15 13.59 1.62
CA THR A 68 -8.63 13.39 0.25
C THR A 68 -8.16 12.04 -0.29
N ARG A 69 -8.86 11.50 -1.29
CA ARG A 69 -8.43 10.26 -1.96
C ARG A 69 -7.01 10.37 -2.54
N GLN A 70 -6.66 11.55 -3.06
CA GLN A 70 -5.33 11.88 -3.52
C GLN A 70 -4.30 11.77 -2.38
N GLU A 71 -4.57 12.36 -1.22
CA GLU A 71 -3.71 12.31 -0.03
C GLU A 71 -3.57 10.87 0.49
N ILE A 72 -4.67 10.11 0.55
CA ILE A 72 -4.63 8.68 0.92
C ILE A 72 -3.70 7.89 0.00
N ASN A 73 -3.81 8.08 -1.33
CA ASN A 73 -2.96 7.39 -2.29
C ASN A 73 -1.48 7.78 -2.13
N ILE A 74 -1.19 9.06 -1.87
CA ILE A 74 0.19 9.55 -1.62
C ILE A 74 0.76 8.89 -0.36
N VAL A 75 0.03 8.87 0.75
CA VAL A 75 0.45 8.20 1.99
C VAL A 75 0.75 6.73 1.73
N GLN A 76 -0.17 6.03 1.08
CA GLN A 76 -0.01 4.60 0.82
C GLN A 76 1.14 4.30 -0.14
N THR A 77 1.35 5.15 -1.14
CA THR A 77 2.48 5.00 -2.07
C THR A 77 3.81 5.28 -1.37
N ALA A 78 3.88 6.29 -0.50
CA ALA A 78 5.09 6.61 0.28
C ALA A 78 5.47 5.45 1.21
N VAL A 79 4.50 4.83 1.88
CA VAL A 79 4.73 3.63 2.71
C VAL A 79 5.20 2.46 1.86
N ALA A 80 4.57 2.23 0.70
CA ALA A 80 4.96 1.15 -0.21
C ALA A 80 6.40 1.34 -0.72
N HIS A 81 6.78 2.59 -1.04
CA HIS A 81 8.15 2.94 -1.46
C HIS A 81 9.15 2.71 -0.32
N ALA A 82 8.86 3.21 0.89
CA ALA A 82 9.73 3.03 2.05
C ALA A 82 9.93 1.56 2.44
N ASN A 83 8.91 0.73 2.23
CA ASN A 83 8.95 -0.72 2.44
C ASN A 83 9.55 -1.48 1.24
N ALA A 84 9.99 -0.81 0.18
CA ALA A 84 10.52 -1.40 -1.05
C ALA A 84 9.58 -2.44 -1.69
N CYS A 85 8.27 -2.20 -1.65
CA CYS A 85 7.27 -3.07 -2.29
C CYS A 85 7.00 -2.61 -3.73
N GLN A 86 7.73 -3.17 -4.69
CA GLN A 86 7.60 -2.82 -6.12
C GLN A 86 6.17 -2.98 -6.62
N TYR A 87 5.53 -4.13 -6.33
CA TYR A 87 4.15 -4.39 -6.68
C TYR A 87 3.22 -3.26 -6.23
N CYS A 88 3.35 -2.87 -4.95
CA CYS A 88 2.46 -1.88 -4.37
C CYS A 88 2.69 -0.48 -4.94
N VAL A 89 3.94 -0.08 -5.19
CA VAL A 89 4.22 1.23 -5.81
C VAL A 89 3.68 1.26 -7.24
N ALA A 90 3.86 0.19 -8.02
CA ALA A 90 3.33 0.10 -9.37
C ALA A 90 1.79 0.18 -9.38
N GLY A 91 1.13 -0.61 -8.54
CA GLY A 91 -0.33 -0.61 -8.40
C GLY A 91 -0.89 0.74 -7.95
N HIS A 92 -0.33 1.35 -6.89
CA HIS A 92 -0.77 2.68 -6.43
C HIS A 92 -0.47 3.78 -7.45
N THR A 93 0.57 3.63 -8.28
CA THR A 93 0.81 4.54 -9.41
C THR A 93 -0.30 4.40 -10.46
N ALA A 94 -0.71 3.18 -10.80
CA ALA A 94 -1.80 2.92 -11.73
C ALA A 94 -3.12 3.50 -11.21
N PHE A 95 -3.49 3.14 -9.98
CA PHE A 95 -4.72 3.65 -9.35
C PHE A 95 -4.69 5.18 -9.17
N GLY A 96 -3.54 5.73 -8.79
CA GLY A 96 -3.38 7.18 -8.58
C GLY A 96 -3.72 8.01 -9.81
N LYS A 97 -3.50 7.46 -11.02
CA LYS A 97 -3.84 8.10 -12.30
C LYS A 97 -5.34 8.04 -12.62
N MET A 98 -6.10 7.18 -11.97
CA MET A 98 -7.55 7.09 -12.19
C MET A 98 -8.23 8.36 -11.66
N GLU A 99 -9.31 8.76 -12.31
CA GLU A 99 -10.12 9.94 -11.91
C GLU A 99 -10.56 9.87 -10.43
N PHE A 100 -10.74 8.66 -9.92
CA PHE A 100 -11.10 8.41 -8.54
C PHE A 100 -10.09 8.94 -7.51
N PHE A 101 -8.78 8.80 -7.79
CA PHE A 101 -7.70 9.30 -6.93
C PHE A 101 -7.14 10.63 -7.39
N ASN A 102 -7.12 10.85 -8.71
CA ASN A 102 -6.77 12.11 -9.36
C ASN A 102 -5.39 12.69 -8.97
N ASN A 103 -4.39 11.81 -8.80
CA ASN A 103 -3.02 12.25 -8.62
C ASN A 103 -2.40 12.67 -9.96
N THR A 104 -1.62 13.73 -9.95
CA THR A 104 -0.85 14.14 -11.14
C THR A 104 0.38 13.24 -11.35
N ASP A 105 0.87 13.18 -12.60
CA ASP A 105 2.13 12.47 -12.88
C ASP A 105 3.32 13.04 -12.10
N GLU A 106 3.33 14.36 -11.84
CA GLU A 106 4.33 14.99 -11.00
C GLU A 106 4.32 14.44 -9.57
N GLN A 107 3.15 14.39 -8.94
CA GLN A 107 2.97 13.88 -7.58
C GLN A 107 3.38 12.41 -7.46
N LEU A 108 2.94 11.58 -8.41
CA LEU A 108 3.28 10.16 -8.44
C LEU A 108 4.78 9.95 -8.65
N ASN A 109 5.40 10.74 -9.52
CA ASN A 109 6.84 10.68 -9.76
C ASN A 109 7.66 11.20 -8.57
N ALA A 110 7.17 12.20 -7.83
CA ALA A 110 7.82 12.66 -6.61
C ALA A 110 7.96 11.52 -5.59
N VAL A 111 6.88 10.77 -5.34
CA VAL A 111 6.93 9.61 -4.42
C VAL A 111 7.84 8.50 -4.97
N ARG A 112 7.69 8.15 -6.26
CA ARG A 112 8.44 7.04 -6.90
C ARG A 112 9.95 7.26 -6.93
N GLN A 113 10.38 8.51 -7.00
CA GLN A 113 11.79 8.90 -7.14
C GLN A 113 12.37 9.48 -5.84
N ASP A 114 11.61 9.42 -4.75
CA ASP A 114 11.97 10.02 -3.45
C ASP A 114 12.38 11.50 -3.58
N LYS A 115 11.63 12.25 -4.40
CA LYS A 115 11.83 13.69 -4.62
C LYS A 115 10.84 14.50 -3.79
N ALA A 116 11.20 15.74 -3.47
CA ALA A 116 10.32 16.67 -2.82
C ALA A 116 9.08 16.98 -3.67
N PHE A 117 7.93 17.17 -3.01
CA PHE A 117 6.75 17.73 -3.64
C PHE A 117 6.89 19.25 -3.81
N ASN A 118 6.36 19.78 -4.90
CA ASN A 118 6.24 21.25 -5.07
C ASN A 118 5.15 21.82 -4.13
N ASP A 119 4.16 21.01 -3.76
CA ASP A 119 3.15 21.37 -2.76
C ASP A 119 3.67 21.12 -1.35
N PRO A 120 3.90 22.16 -0.53
CA PRO A 120 4.43 22.02 0.82
C PRO A 120 3.49 21.25 1.76
N LYS A 121 2.19 21.23 1.49
CA LYS A 121 1.22 20.45 2.26
C LYS A 121 1.41 18.96 2.01
N LEU A 122 1.56 18.55 0.76
CA LEU A 122 1.82 17.14 0.40
C LEU A 122 3.20 16.68 0.88
N GLU A 123 4.19 17.59 0.86
CA GLU A 123 5.51 17.30 1.44
C GLU A 123 5.42 17.02 2.93
N ALA A 124 4.72 17.87 3.68
CA ALA A 124 4.50 17.66 5.11
C ALA A 124 3.75 16.36 5.41
N LEU A 125 2.79 15.98 4.56
CA LEU A 125 2.06 14.72 4.68
C LEU A 125 2.99 13.52 4.49
N ARG A 126 3.83 13.54 3.45
CA ARG A 126 4.81 12.48 3.18
C ARG A 126 5.81 12.37 4.33
N ASP A 127 6.38 13.49 4.77
CA ASP A 127 7.37 13.51 5.84
C ASP A 127 6.81 12.97 7.15
N PHE A 128 5.60 13.41 7.53
CA PHE A 128 4.90 12.88 8.68
C PHE A 128 4.65 11.37 8.56
N THR A 129 4.19 10.92 7.40
CA THR A 129 3.96 9.48 7.13
C THR A 129 5.23 8.67 7.34
N LEU A 130 6.35 9.11 6.76
CA LEU A 130 7.63 8.41 6.90
C LEU A 130 8.18 8.46 8.32
N LEU A 131 7.95 9.56 9.03
CA LEU A 131 8.30 9.70 10.44
C LEU A 131 7.54 8.70 11.31
N VAL A 132 6.20 8.63 11.16
CA VAL A 132 5.35 7.67 11.87
C VAL A 132 5.79 6.24 11.58
N LEU A 133 6.02 5.91 10.30
CA LEU A 133 6.42 4.57 9.88
C LEU A 133 7.76 4.15 10.49
N ARG A 134 8.78 5.00 10.38
CA ARG A 134 10.16 4.70 10.84
C ARG A 134 10.26 4.59 12.35
N ASN A 135 9.51 5.43 13.07
CA ASN A 135 9.61 5.52 14.53
C ASN A 135 8.45 4.80 15.24
N GLN A 136 7.60 4.07 14.50
CA GLN A 136 6.48 3.32 15.07
C GLN A 136 5.55 4.23 15.91
N GLY A 137 5.29 5.43 15.41
CA GLY A 137 4.44 6.43 16.06
C GLY A 137 5.14 7.28 17.14
N ARG A 138 6.38 6.99 17.52
CA ARG A 138 7.12 7.80 18.48
C ARG A 138 7.62 9.07 17.81
N MET A 139 7.30 10.24 18.38
CA MET A 139 7.75 11.51 17.84
C MET A 139 7.77 12.59 18.93
N ALA A 140 8.53 13.66 18.70
CA ALA A 140 8.46 14.86 19.51
C ALA A 140 7.19 15.66 19.21
N THR A 141 6.69 16.41 20.21
CA THR A 141 5.52 17.28 20.03
C THR A 141 5.72 18.29 18.89
N SER A 142 6.93 18.81 18.71
CA SER A 142 7.26 19.72 17.61
C SER A 142 7.05 19.10 16.23
N GLN A 143 7.35 17.80 16.06
CA GLN A 143 7.15 17.08 14.80
C GLN A 143 5.67 16.89 14.45
N LEU A 144 4.83 16.60 15.47
CA LEU A 144 3.38 16.60 15.29
C LEU A 144 2.87 18.00 14.95
N ASN A 145 3.36 19.04 15.62
CA ASN A 145 2.95 20.41 15.35
C ASN A 145 3.30 20.83 13.92
N THR A 146 4.45 20.46 13.37
CA THR A 146 4.78 20.71 11.95
C THR A 146 3.72 20.17 11.00
N PHE A 147 3.20 18.97 11.25
CA PHE A 147 2.11 18.39 10.46
C PHE A 147 0.79 19.16 10.62
N LEU A 148 0.45 19.56 11.86
CA LEU A 148 -0.77 20.33 12.14
C LEU A 148 -0.69 21.74 11.53
N ASP A 149 0.47 22.39 11.59
CA ASP A 149 0.71 23.73 11.04
C ASP A 149 0.66 23.75 9.51
N ALA A 150 0.90 22.59 8.85
CA ALA A 150 0.68 22.40 7.43
C ALA A 150 -0.82 22.30 7.05
N GLY A 151 -1.73 22.42 8.02
CA GLY A 151 -3.18 22.45 7.81
C GLY A 151 -3.88 21.11 7.95
N PHE A 152 -3.21 20.10 8.52
CA PHE A 152 -3.83 18.82 8.85
C PHE A 152 -4.41 18.82 10.27
N THR A 153 -5.25 17.83 10.54
CA THR A 153 -5.91 17.64 11.84
C THR A 153 -5.32 16.46 12.61
N ARG A 154 -5.61 16.39 13.92
CA ARG A 154 -5.28 15.21 14.74
C ARG A 154 -6.00 13.94 14.26
N ALA A 155 -7.22 14.06 13.73
CA ALA A 155 -7.92 12.93 13.12
C ALA A 155 -7.14 12.40 11.92
N GLN A 156 -6.68 13.28 11.03
CA GLN A 156 -5.89 12.90 9.87
C GLN A 156 -4.53 12.28 10.25
N ALA A 157 -3.92 12.70 11.36
CA ALA A 157 -2.73 12.02 11.87
C ALA A 157 -3.01 10.56 12.25
N LEU A 158 -4.19 10.26 12.79
CA LEU A 158 -4.63 8.89 13.07
C LEU A 158 -5.00 8.12 11.78
N ASP A 159 -5.59 8.80 10.80
CA ASP A 159 -5.87 8.21 9.47
C ASP A 159 -4.58 7.79 8.75
N VAL A 160 -3.48 8.53 8.92
CA VAL A 160 -2.15 8.13 8.42
C VAL A 160 -1.72 6.79 9.02
N ILE A 161 -1.99 6.55 10.33
CA ILE A 161 -1.68 5.25 10.96
C ILE A 161 -2.51 4.14 10.32
N ALA A 162 -3.79 4.36 10.03
CA ALA A 162 -4.65 3.39 9.36
C ALA A 162 -4.15 3.08 7.93
N CYS A 163 -3.71 4.11 7.19
CA CYS A 163 -3.07 3.93 5.88
C CYS A 163 -1.78 3.09 5.98
N ILE A 164 -0.93 3.37 6.98
CA ILE A 164 0.30 2.59 7.23
C ILE A 164 -0.05 1.13 7.53
N ALA A 165 -1.04 0.87 8.40
CA ALA A 165 -1.47 -0.48 8.74
C ALA A 165 -1.93 -1.26 7.50
N ALA A 166 -2.78 -0.65 6.65
CA ALA A 166 -3.21 -1.24 5.39
C ALA A 166 -2.01 -1.59 4.49
N LYS A 167 -1.01 -0.70 4.44
CA LYS A 167 0.18 -0.95 3.61
C LYS A 167 1.13 -1.98 4.19
N VAL A 168 1.28 -2.05 5.51
CA VAL A 168 2.04 -3.13 6.16
C VAL A 168 1.45 -4.49 5.80
N MET A 169 0.12 -4.64 5.90
CA MET A 169 -0.57 -5.88 5.51
C MET A 169 -0.25 -6.28 4.06
N SER A 170 -0.45 -5.38 3.11
CA SER A 170 -0.28 -5.67 1.68
C SER A 170 1.20 -5.77 1.26
N ASN A 171 2.08 -4.90 1.78
CA ASN A 171 3.50 -4.93 1.41
C ASN A 171 4.18 -6.20 1.92
N TYR A 172 3.88 -6.61 3.16
CA TYR A 172 4.50 -7.80 3.75
C TYR A 172 3.97 -9.08 3.09
N ALA A 173 2.66 -9.14 2.78
CA ALA A 173 2.10 -10.25 2.04
C ALA A 173 2.74 -10.39 0.65
N ASN A 174 2.87 -9.29 -0.10
CA ASN A 174 3.51 -9.30 -1.42
C ASN A 174 4.98 -9.76 -1.35
N GLN A 175 5.73 -9.28 -0.35
CA GLN A 175 7.15 -9.68 -0.18
C GLN A 175 7.27 -11.13 0.29
N LEU A 176 6.37 -11.58 1.17
CA LEU A 176 6.33 -12.96 1.64
C LEU A 176 5.99 -13.93 0.52
N ALA A 177 4.98 -13.62 -0.26
CA ALA A 177 4.46 -14.51 -1.30
C ALA A 177 5.24 -14.40 -2.63
N LEU A 178 6.02 -13.33 -2.86
CA LEU A 178 6.57 -12.95 -4.17
C LEU A 178 5.45 -12.84 -5.21
N THR A 179 4.42 -12.04 -4.87
CA THR A 179 3.26 -11.83 -5.73
C THR A 179 3.69 -11.30 -7.10
N PRO A 180 3.39 -12.00 -8.22
CA PRO A 180 3.70 -11.52 -9.55
C PRO A 180 2.96 -10.22 -9.84
N ILE A 181 3.65 -9.29 -10.50
CA ILE A 181 3.07 -8.00 -10.87
C ILE A 181 2.01 -8.24 -11.95
N ASP A 182 0.83 -7.65 -11.77
CA ASP A 182 -0.22 -7.69 -12.80
C ASP A 182 0.26 -7.02 -14.09
N ASP A 183 -0.15 -7.56 -15.25
CA ASP A 183 0.24 -7.02 -16.56
C ASP A 183 -0.09 -5.53 -16.69
N ALA A 184 -1.21 -5.09 -16.11
CA ALA A 184 -1.61 -3.68 -16.11
C ALA A 184 -0.64 -2.77 -15.30
N PHE A 185 0.08 -3.31 -14.33
CA PHE A 185 1.03 -2.57 -13.49
C PHE A 185 2.47 -2.70 -13.99
N ALA A 186 2.79 -3.70 -14.80
CA ALA A 186 4.14 -3.99 -15.23
C ALA A 186 4.89 -2.79 -15.87
N PRO A 187 4.27 -1.96 -16.73
CA PRO A 187 4.94 -0.78 -17.27
C PRO A 187 5.34 0.25 -16.21
N LEU A 188 4.65 0.26 -15.07
CA LEU A 188 4.87 1.18 -13.96
C LEU A 188 5.82 0.63 -12.88
N ALA A 189 6.20 -0.64 -12.98
CA ALA A 189 7.17 -1.28 -12.10
C ALA A 189 8.61 -0.99 -12.51
N ASN A 190 8.87 -0.64 -13.76
CA ASN A 190 10.20 -0.41 -14.28
C ASN A 190 10.82 0.89 -13.72
N GLY A 191 12.14 0.87 -13.50
CA GLY A 191 12.90 2.03 -13.06
C GLY A 191 12.68 2.44 -11.61
N LEU A 192 12.02 1.60 -10.81
CA LEU A 192 11.90 1.83 -9.38
C LEU A 192 13.23 1.48 -8.69
N PRO A 193 13.74 2.33 -7.78
CA PRO A 193 15.06 2.14 -7.15
C PRO A 193 15.01 1.13 -6.01
N TYR A 194 14.50 -0.08 -6.27
CA TYR A 194 14.51 -1.12 -5.26
C TYR A 194 15.88 -1.81 -5.22
N ARG A 195 16.37 -2.02 -4.02
CA ARG A 195 17.55 -2.83 -3.79
C ARG A 195 17.19 -4.27 -4.16
N GLU A 196 17.88 -4.79 -5.16
CA GLU A 196 17.96 -6.22 -5.39
C GLU A 196 18.45 -6.87 -4.09
N GLU A 197 17.68 -7.85 -3.61
CA GLU A 197 17.97 -8.66 -2.43
C GLU A 197 18.22 -7.88 -1.12
N ARG A 198 17.17 -7.65 -0.34
CA ARG A 198 17.36 -7.58 1.11
C ARG A 198 17.73 -8.96 1.59
N THR A 199 19.04 -9.26 1.65
CA THR A 199 19.51 -10.32 2.53
C THR A 199 18.98 -10.01 3.93
N VAL A 200 18.05 -10.83 4.40
CA VAL A 200 17.61 -10.81 5.79
C VAL A 200 18.89 -11.03 6.59
N LYS A 201 19.36 -10.02 7.31
CA LYS A 201 20.37 -10.24 8.34
C LYS A 201 19.72 -11.20 9.32
N THR A 202 20.15 -12.46 9.29
CA THR A 202 19.86 -13.42 10.34
C THR A 202 20.53 -12.89 11.60
N GLY A 203 19.78 -12.06 12.35
CA GLY A 203 20.18 -11.67 13.68
C GLY A 203 20.11 -12.94 14.54
N THR A 204 21.27 -13.46 14.92
CA THR A 204 21.35 -14.33 16.07
C THR A 204 20.81 -13.53 17.25
N HIS A 205 19.62 -13.88 17.74
CA HIS A 205 19.19 -13.49 19.06
C HIS A 205 20.14 -14.21 20.04
N GLU A 206 21.24 -13.57 20.41
CA GLU A 206 21.90 -13.90 21.65
C GLU A 206 20.96 -13.43 22.77
N ALA A 207 20.39 -14.39 23.47
CA ALA A 207 19.61 -14.16 24.69
C ALA A 207 20.57 -13.59 25.74
N ALA A 208 20.24 -12.42 26.27
CA ALA A 208 20.80 -11.89 27.52
C ALA A 208 19.78 -12.09 28.63
#